data_64ddda57caf02a6dd88c8bc31a222eb8
#
_entry.id   64ddda57caf02a6dd88c8bc31a222eb8
#
_cell.length_a   1.000
_cell.length_b   1.000
_cell.length_c   1.000
_cell.angle_alpha   90.00
_cell.angle_beta   90.00
_cell.angle_gamma   90.00
#
_symmetry.space_group_name_H-M   'P 1'
#
loop_
_entity.id
_entity.type
_entity.pdbx_description
1 polymer ?
#
loop_
_entity_poly.entity_id
_entity_poly.type
_entity_poly.pdbx_seq_one_letter_code
_entity_poly.pdbx_strand_id
1 'polypeptide(L)'
;MDKERLKYVLKEGEELPLPSMHPRALKLPLNSGKVLVLVGIRRSGKTFMLLDVMRQLLAQGVERGQIIQLSFEDDRLQPLRAGQLDLILHAQAELHPDLVGKPRYFLFDEVQNAPGWERFVRRLQDTRAGAVFLTGSSSRLLSREIATGLRGRCLSYEIFPLSFPEYLAFRGLRHEPYSTSSDAVMAAALDDYLQTGGMPEVVLAEEALRPRMLREYTDLVFYRDLLERHRLSNPEVLRELMRYCLAAPACLFNPHRLYLDLRSRGLAVGKDTLYRYLGHMEEAYLIFLLPVAERSARKRAMAPKKLHVVDWSLGYSYQPGPMIDRGRRLENAVFLHHRRQREDLGYVAGPAEIDLVVGLDGAEAWINTAWSLSDEDTWQRELRALQRPGGPTTRVLVARETAGRVAPQGTRIIEAWRYLAGEERA
;
A
#
# COMPACT_ATOMS: atom_id res chain seq x y z
N MET A 1 31.11 2.01 -8.49
CA MET A 1 30.68 3.43 -8.66
C MET A 1 31.88 4.30 -8.82
N ASP A 2 31.92 5.15 -9.85
CA ASP A 2 32.97 6.15 -10.09
C ASP A 2 32.50 7.52 -9.59
N LYS A 3 33.41 8.29 -8.93
CA LYS A 3 33.06 9.59 -8.33
C LYS A 3 32.68 10.64 -9.38
N GLU A 4 33.34 10.67 -10.52
CA GLU A 4 33.04 11.63 -11.58
C GLU A 4 31.66 11.36 -12.19
N ARG A 5 31.30 10.10 -12.47
CA ARG A 5 29.95 9.73 -12.88
C ARG A 5 28.92 10.14 -11.84
N LEU A 6 29.20 9.93 -10.56
CA LEU A 6 28.30 10.29 -9.48
C LEU A 6 28.02 11.81 -9.46
N LYS A 7 29.05 12.66 -9.73
CA LYS A 7 28.85 14.10 -9.87
C LYS A 7 27.86 14.45 -10.99
N TYR A 8 28.00 13.79 -12.16
CA TYR A 8 27.04 13.98 -13.25
C TYR A 8 25.63 13.60 -12.84
N VAL A 9 25.44 12.43 -12.20
CA VAL A 9 24.12 11.98 -11.75
C VAL A 9 23.52 12.96 -10.73
N LEU A 10 24.32 13.46 -9.77
CA LEU A 10 23.87 14.44 -8.80
C LEU A 10 23.49 15.76 -9.47
N LYS A 11 24.32 16.25 -10.40
CA LYS A 11 24.10 17.52 -11.09
C LYS A 11 22.87 17.48 -12.00
N GLU A 12 22.72 16.43 -12.79
CA GLU A 12 21.51 16.22 -13.60
C GLU A 12 20.25 16.16 -12.72
N GLY A 13 20.29 15.44 -11.58
CA GLY A 13 19.19 15.40 -10.63
C GLY A 13 18.84 16.78 -10.08
N GLU A 14 19.81 17.67 -9.89
CA GLU A 14 19.57 19.06 -9.46
C GLU A 14 18.90 19.92 -10.56
N GLU A 15 19.27 19.70 -11.81
CA GLU A 15 18.79 20.46 -12.95
C GLU A 15 17.40 20.03 -13.44
N LEU A 16 16.99 18.80 -13.12
CA LEU A 16 15.66 18.31 -13.49
C LEU A 16 14.56 19.10 -12.79
N PRO A 17 13.59 19.66 -13.53
CA PRO A 17 12.45 20.32 -12.92
C PRO A 17 11.56 19.33 -12.18
N LEU A 18 10.98 19.77 -11.08
CA LEU A 18 9.98 18.95 -10.39
C LEU A 18 8.77 18.73 -11.30
N PRO A 19 8.29 17.49 -11.44
CA PRO A 19 7.10 17.20 -12.23
C PRO A 19 5.86 17.83 -11.57
N SER A 20 4.79 18.00 -12.35
CA SER A 20 3.49 18.29 -11.79
C SER A 20 3.06 17.16 -10.84
N MET A 21 2.67 17.51 -9.62
CA MET A 21 2.36 16.55 -8.57
C MET A 21 0.96 16.78 -8.01
N HIS A 22 0.23 15.69 -7.87
CA HIS A 22 -1.01 15.69 -7.11
C HIS A 22 -0.69 15.45 -5.62
N PRO A 23 -1.26 16.23 -4.71
CA PRO A 23 -0.98 16.08 -3.28
C PRO A 23 -1.53 14.74 -2.76
N ARG A 24 -0.74 14.10 -1.87
CA ARG A 24 -1.16 12.91 -1.13
C ARG A 24 -1.67 13.31 0.25
N ALA A 25 -2.58 12.51 0.80
CA ALA A 25 -3.13 12.74 2.14
C ALA A 25 -2.07 12.59 3.24
N LEU A 26 -1.13 11.65 3.07
CA LEU A 26 -0.07 11.39 4.03
C LEU A 26 0.88 12.57 4.13
N LYS A 27 1.06 13.10 5.36
CA LYS A 27 2.03 14.15 5.68
C LYS A 27 3.22 13.54 6.45
N LEU A 28 4.42 13.87 6.00
CA LEU A 28 5.66 13.37 6.62
C LEU A 28 6.23 14.42 7.57
N PRO A 29 6.68 14.03 8.78
CA PRO A 29 7.32 14.95 9.74
C PRO A 29 8.77 15.21 9.35
N LEU A 30 9.03 16.19 8.48
CA LEU A 30 10.35 16.48 7.91
C LEU A 30 11.44 16.72 8.96
N ASN A 31 11.06 17.25 10.13
CA ASN A 31 11.98 17.62 11.22
C ASN A 31 11.94 16.63 12.40
N SER A 32 11.57 15.37 12.15
CA SER A 32 11.44 14.36 13.22
C SER A 32 12.75 13.95 13.90
N GLY A 33 13.90 14.28 13.32
CA GLY A 33 15.20 13.77 13.75
C GLY A 33 15.37 12.27 13.56
N LYS A 34 14.48 11.61 12.85
CA LYS A 34 14.50 10.18 12.51
C LYS A 34 14.72 9.99 11.01
N VAL A 35 15.22 8.82 10.63
CA VAL A 35 15.21 8.37 9.25
C VAL A 35 13.77 8.06 8.86
N LEU A 36 13.25 8.69 7.82
CA LEU A 36 11.92 8.39 7.31
C LEU A 36 12.01 7.37 6.18
N VAL A 37 11.27 6.28 6.29
CA VAL A 37 11.32 5.18 5.33
C VAL A 37 9.94 4.99 4.71
N LEU A 38 9.84 5.17 3.40
CA LEU A 38 8.63 5.02 2.62
C LEU A 38 8.64 3.65 1.93
N VAL A 39 7.68 2.82 2.28
CA VAL A 39 7.56 1.47 1.73
C VAL A 39 6.19 1.26 1.11
N GLY A 40 6.07 0.25 0.27
CA GLY A 40 4.80 -0.07 -0.39
C GLY A 40 5.05 -0.71 -1.75
N ILE A 41 3.99 -1.18 -2.37
CA ILE A 41 4.06 -1.81 -3.68
C ILE A 41 4.72 -0.90 -4.74
N ARG A 42 5.35 -1.46 -5.75
CA ARG A 42 5.82 -0.70 -6.92
C ARG A 42 4.70 0.13 -7.53
N ARG A 43 5.02 1.30 -8.08
CA ARG A 43 4.06 2.22 -8.72
C ARG A 43 3.01 2.83 -7.78
N SER A 44 3.11 2.67 -6.45
CA SER A 44 2.20 3.34 -5.49
C SER A 44 2.49 4.84 -5.30
N GLY A 45 3.59 5.36 -5.86
CA GLY A 45 3.96 6.78 -5.77
C GLY A 45 5.02 7.11 -4.71
N LYS A 46 5.83 6.15 -4.25
CA LYS A 46 6.93 6.38 -3.28
C LYS A 46 7.92 7.44 -3.74
N THR A 47 8.41 7.35 -4.98
CA THR A 47 9.32 8.33 -5.59
C THR A 47 8.68 9.73 -5.61
N PHE A 48 7.39 9.82 -5.97
CA PHE A 48 6.67 11.10 -5.93
C PHE A 48 6.53 11.68 -4.51
N MET A 49 6.43 10.83 -3.49
CA MET A 49 6.48 11.28 -2.09
C MET A 49 7.87 11.85 -1.73
N LEU A 50 8.99 11.29 -2.22
CA LEU A 50 10.31 11.89 -2.06
C LEU A 50 10.40 13.25 -2.78
N LEU A 51 9.86 13.36 -3.99
CA LEU A 51 9.81 14.62 -4.72
C LEU A 51 8.92 15.66 -4.01
N ASP A 52 7.85 15.24 -3.35
CA ASP A 52 7.03 16.14 -2.52
C ASP A 52 7.79 16.63 -1.27
N VAL A 53 8.60 15.76 -0.65
CA VAL A 53 9.53 16.18 0.41
C VAL A 53 10.49 17.25 -0.12
N MET A 54 11.09 17.03 -1.30
CA MET A 54 11.98 18.01 -1.93
C MET A 54 11.25 19.35 -2.16
N ARG A 55 10.05 19.32 -2.74
CA ARG A 55 9.23 20.52 -2.97
C ARG A 55 8.97 21.28 -1.68
N GLN A 56 8.64 20.57 -0.59
CA GLN A 56 8.41 21.17 0.72
C GLN A 56 9.68 21.79 1.30
N LEU A 57 10.84 21.15 1.16
CA LEU A 57 12.15 21.67 1.61
C LEU A 57 12.52 22.95 0.85
N LEU A 58 12.38 22.96 -0.48
CA LEU A 58 12.63 24.14 -1.31
C LEU A 58 11.69 25.29 -0.93
N ALA A 59 10.41 25.02 -0.65
CA ALA A 59 9.46 26.02 -0.18
C ALA A 59 9.80 26.59 1.22
N GLN A 60 10.57 25.86 2.03
CA GLN A 60 11.12 26.32 3.32
C GLN A 60 12.44 27.08 3.16
N GLY A 61 12.91 27.33 1.93
CA GLY A 61 14.15 28.07 1.66
C GLY A 61 15.43 27.22 1.68
N VAL A 62 15.32 25.89 1.68
CA VAL A 62 16.47 25.01 1.53
C VAL A 62 17.02 25.14 0.11
N GLU A 63 18.34 25.37 -0.03
CA GLU A 63 18.99 25.44 -1.34
C GLU A 63 19.01 24.08 -2.02
N ARG A 64 18.84 24.05 -3.34
CA ARG A 64 18.77 22.78 -4.11
C ARG A 64 20.03 21.91 -3.91
N GLY A 65 21.22 22.53 -3.84
CA GLY A 65 22.48 21.82 -3.59
C GLY A 65 22.61 21.19 -2.20
N GLN A 66 21.73 21.52 -1.22
CA GLN A 66 21.67 20.85 0.08
C GLN A 66 20.86 19.53 0.00
N ILE A 67 20.11 19.29 -1.09
CA ILE A 67 19.25 18.14 -1.28
C ILE A 67 19.92 17.13 -2.20
N ILE A 68 20.34 16.02 -1.62
CA ILE A 68 21.05 14.93 -2.30
C ILE A 68 20.01 13.87 -2.68
N GLN A 69 19.56 13.90 -3.93
CA GLN A 69 18.61 12.94 -4.47
C GLN A 69 19.34 11.89 -5.31
N LEU A 70 19.14 10.61 -5.01
CA LEU A 70 19.71 9.49 -5.79
C LEU A 70 18.69 8.34 -5.87
N SER A 71 18.54 7.79 -7.07
CA SER A 71 17.91 6.49 -7.26
C SER A 71 18.97 5.40 -7.40
N PHE A 72 18.93 4.40 -6.54
CA PHE A 72 19.83 3.25 -6.63
C PHE A 72 19.41 2.22 -7.70
N GLU A 73 18.40 2.53 -8.50
CA GLU A 73 18.09 1.82 -9.75
C GLU A 73 18.84 2.41 -10.95
N ASP A 74 19.50 3.56 -10.82
CA ASP A 74 20.30 4.16 -11.91
C ASP A 74 21.48 3.23 -12.26
N ASP A 75 21.52 2.79 -13.50
CA ASP A 75 22.54 1.86 -14.02
C ASP A 75 23.95 2.45 -14.02
N ARG A 76 24.07 3.78 -14.09
CA ARG A 76 25.35 4.51 -14.03
C ARG A 76 26.04 4.38 -12.67
N LEU A 77 25.26 4.08 -11.62
CA LEU A 77 25.78 3.81 -10.27
C LEU A 77 26.25 2.36 -10.10
N GLN A 78 25.96 1.48 -11.06
CA GLN A 78 26.26 0.06 -10.98
C GLN A 78 27.62 -0.30 -11.63
N PRO A 79 28.36 -1.34 -11.16
CA PRO A 79 28.09 -2.08 -9.92
C PRO A 79 28.44 -1.26 -8.67
N LEU A 80 27.53 -1.22 -7.71
CA LEU A 80 27.74 -0.54 -6.43
C LEU A 80 28.30 -1.54 -5.41
N ARG A 81 29.41 -1.19 -4.73
CA ARG A 81 30.03 -2.02 -3.68
C ARG A 81 29.82 -1.40 -2.31
N ALA A 82 29.76 -2.24 -1.27
CA ALA A 82 29.78 -1.78 0.10
C ALA A 82 31.01 -0.89 0.36
N GLY A 83 30.81 0.24 1.03
CA GLY A 83 31.88 1.23 1.29
C GLY A 83 31.99 2.35 0.24
N GLN A 84 31.42 2.21 -0.95
CA GLN A 84 31.47 3.28 -1.96
C GLN A 84 30.41 4.39 -1.73
N LEU A 85 29.47 4.19 -0.80
CA LEU A 85 28.45 5.20 -0.48
C LEU A 85 29.04 6.51 0.07
N ASP A 86 30.24 6.46 0.63
CA ASP A 86 30.97 7.68 1.08
C ASP A 86 31.31 8.62 -0.05
N LEU A 87 31.47 8.11 -1.27
CA LEU A 87 31.70 8.95 -2.45
C LEU A 87 30.57 9.96 -2.67
N ILE A 88 29.35 9.68 -2.19
CA ILE A 88 28.22 10.60 -2.26
C ILE A 88 28.53 11.90 -1.51
N LEU A 89 29.08 11.77 -0.30
CA LEU A 89 29.44 12.93 0.52
C LEU A 89 30.59 13.73 -0.08
N HIS A 90 31.59 13.03 -0.64
CA HIS A 90 32.72 13.67 -1.29
C HIS A 90 32.30 14.38 -2.58
N ALA A 91 31.53 13.71 -3.44
CA ALA A 91 31.06 14.30 -4.70
C ALA A 91 30.20 15.54 -4.45
N GLN A 92 29.29 15.49 -3.46
CA GLN A 92 28.45 16.63 -3.11
C GLN A 92 29.27 17.81 -2.55
N ALA A 93 30.28 17.54 -1.69
CA ALA A 93 31.15 18.59 -1.15
C ALA A 93 32.03 19.26 -2.23
N GLU A 94 32.45 18.51 -3.25
CA GLU A 94 33.19 19.05 -4.39
C GLU A 94 32.30 19.84 -5.36
N LEU A 95 31.02 19.46 -5.52
CA LEU A 95 30.07 20.24 -6.33
C LEU A 95 29.62 21.54 -5.65
N HIS A 96 29.51 21.51 -4.32
CA HIS A 96 28.96 22.61 -3.52
C HIS A 96 29.87 22.92 -2.32
N PRO A 97 31.11 23.44 -2.54
CA PRO A 97 32.03 23.76 -1.46
C PRO A 97 31.53 24.85 -0.51
N ASP A 98 30.66 25.72 -0.99
CA ASP A 98 29.99 26.81 -0.26
C ASP A 98 28.89 26.30 0.69
N LEU A 99 28.43 25.06 0.52
CA LEU A 99 27.43 24.43 1.35
C LEU A 99 28.03 23.48 2.41
N VAL A 100 29.34 23.37 2.48
CA VAL A 100 30.01 22.57 3.51
C VAL A 100 29.71 23.15 4.90
N GLY A 101 29.18 22.30 5.78
CA GLY A 101 28.74 22.70 7.14
C GLY A 101 27.26 23.08 7.24
N LYS A 102 26.55 23.30 6.14
CA LYS A 102 25.09 23.50 6.16
C LYS A 102 24.35 22.16 6.32
N PRO A 103 23.10 22.18 6.85
CA PRO A 103 22.25 20.98 6.90
C PRO A 103 22.06 20.35 5.52
N ARG A 104 22.07 19.04 5.44
CA ARG A 104 21.85 18.27 4.21
C ARG A 104 20.62 17.41 4.29
N TYR A 105 20.01 17.08 3.14
CA TYR A 105 18.81 16.29 3.04
C TYR A 105 19.06 15.18 2.02
N PHE A 106 19.02 13.93 2.48
CA PHE A 106 19.29 12.75 1.67
C PHE A 106 17.98 12.08 1.26
N LEU A 107 17.68 12.08 -0.03
CA LEU A 107 16.49 11.47 -0.63
C LEU A 107 16.95 10.27 -1.47
N PHE A 108 16.93 9.08 -0.89
CA PHE A 108 17.42 7.86 -1.51
C PHE A 108 16.28 6.95 -1.93
N ASP A 109 16.15 6.78 -3.24
CA ASP A 109 15.11 5.94 -3.84
C ASP A 109 15.61 4.51 -4.06
N GLU A 110 14.77 3.51 -3.76
CA GLU A 110 15.04 2.06 -3.89
C GLU A 110 16.37 1.65 -3.22
N VAL A 111 16.52 2.05 -1.96
CA VAL A 111 17.77 1.95 -1.18
C VAL A 111 18.30 0.52 -1.03
N GLN A 112 17.43 -0.52 -1.12
CA GLN A 112 17.83 -1.92 -1.04
C GLN A 112 18.79 -2.35 -2.17
N ASN A 113 18.90 -1.57 -3.25
CA ASN A 113 19.83 -1.84 -4.34
C ASN A 113 21.27 -1.37 -4.02
N ALA A 114 21.48 -0.71 -2.86
CA ALA A 114 22.78 -0.23 -2.40
C ALA A 114 23.36 -1.13 -1.29
N PRO A 115 24.34 -2.01 -1.57
CA PRO A 115 24.93 -2.87 -0.54
C PRO A 115 25.53 -2.09 0.62
N GLY A 116 25.14 -2.41 1.86
CA GLY A 116 25.64 -1.77 3.08
C GLY A 116 25.02 -0.41 3.40
N TRP A 117 23.89 -0.08 2.76
CA TRP A 117 23.18 1.18 2.96
C TRP A 117 22.79 1.41 4.44
N GLU A 118 22.46 0.37 5.20
CA GLU A 118 22.04 0.49 6.61
C GLU A 118 23.15 1.09 7.47
N ARG A 119 24.41 0.68 7.23
CA ARG A 119 25.58 1.18 7.97
C ARG A 119 25.86 2.63 7.60
N PHE A 120 25.74 2.95 6.32
CA PHE A 120 25.92 4.30 5.80
C PHE A 120 24.86 5.25 6.36
N VAL A 121 23.58 4.91 6.26
CA VAL A 121 22.45 5.73 6.78
C VAL A 121 22.56 5.88 8.32
N ARG A 122 22.90 4.81 9.03
CA ARG A 122 23.14 4.91 10.48
C ARG A 122 24.24 5.92 10.81
N ARG A 123 25.35 5.90 10.08
CA ARG A 123 26.43 6.86 10.28
C ARG A 123 25.98 8.30 9.98
N LEU A 124 25.23 8.53 8.89
CA LEU A 124 24.65 9.85 8.60
C LEU A 124 23.81 10.36 9.78
N GLN A 125 23.03 9.47 10.40
CA GLN A 125 22.21 9.77 11.57
C GLN A 125 23.07 10.04 12.81
N ASP A 126 24.08 9.19 13.10
CA ASP A 126 24.95 9.31 14.27
C ASP A 126 25.79 10.60 14.23
N THR A 127 26.27 10.98 13.05
CA THR A 127 27.06 12.19 12.84
C THR A 127 26.20 13.46 12.65
N ARG A 128 24.87 13.33 12.71
CA ARG A 128 23.91 14.41 12.41
C ARG A 128 24.20 15.09 11.08
N ALA A 129 24.64 14.30 10.08
CA ALA A 129 25.02 14.80 8.76
C ALA A 129 23.84 15.43 8.00
N GLY A 130 22.60 15.11 8.37
CA GLY A 130 21.39 15.67 7.78
C GLY A 130 20.16 14.76 7.98
N ALA A 131 19.02 15.19 7.47
CA ALA A 131 17.79 14.40 7.45
C ALA A 131 17.84 13.38 6.32
N VAL A 132 17.32 12.17 6.57
CA VAL A 132 17.38 11.06 5.61
C VAL A 132 15.98 10.52 5.33
N PHE A 133 15.64 10.45 4.04
CA PHE A 133 14.39 9.94 3.50
C PHE A 133 14.71 8.80 2.54
N LEU A 134 14.11 7.64 2.76
CA LEU A 134 14.39 6.43 2.01
C LEU A 134 13.12 5.88 1.39
N THR A 135 13.23 5.26 0.22
CA THR A 135 12.16 4.40 -0.29
C THR A 135 12.63 2.97 -0.49
N GLY A 136 11.66 2.07 -0.52
CA GLY A 136 11.86 0.70 -0.95
C GLY A 136 10.56 -0.06 -1.21
N SER A 137 10.65 -1.08 -2.04
CA SER A 137 9.50 -1.88 -2.49
C SER A 137 9.23 -3.15 -1.66
N SER A 138 9.76 -3.24 -0.44
CA SER A 138 9.60 -4.42 0.42
C SER A 138 9.36 -4.06 1.88
N SER A 139 8.44 -4.78 2.54
CA SER A 139 8.20 -4.66 3.98
C SER A 139 9.36 -5.19 4.83
N ARG A 140 10.25 -6.02 4.26
CA ARG A 140 11.48 -6.42 4.94
C ARG A 140 12.37 -5.25 5.31
N LEU A 141 12.33 -4.18 4.49
CA LEU A 141 12.96 -2.91 4.84
C LEU A 141 12.37 -2.32 6.13
N LEU A 142 11.13 -2.66 6.51
CA LEU A 142 10.50 -2.20 7.74
C LEU A 142 10.90 -3.00 8.97
N SER A 143 10.94 -4.33 8.88
CA SER A 143 10.86 -5.17 10.07
C SER A 143 12.20 -5.73 10.55
N ARG A 144 13.08 -6.17 9.68
CA ARG A 144 14.29 -6.91 10.06
C ARG A 144 15.58 -6.12 9.83
N GLU A 145 15.75 -5.54 8.66
CA GLU A 145 16.96 -4.79 8.30
C GLU A 145 17.01 -3.44 9.03
N ILE A 146 15.85 -2.77 9.15
CA ILE A 146 15.74 -1.49 9.86
C ILE A 146 15.76 -1.66 11.36
N ALA A 147 15.01 -2.64 11.91
CA ALA A 147 15.01 -2.88 13.35
C ALA A 147 16.40 -3.27 13.88
N THR A 148 17.16 -4.04 13.10
CA THR A 148 18.52 -4.47 13.46
C THR A 148 19.59 -3.45 13.05
N GLY A 149 19.50 -2.88 11.85
CA GLY A 149 20.47 -1.92 11.30
C GLY A 149 20.35 -0.52 11.88
N LEU A 150 19.17 0.04 11.93
CA LEU A 150 18.92 1.41 12.39
C LEU A 150 18.48 1.51 13.86
N ARG A 151 18.29 0.39 14.55
CA ARG A 151 18.06 0.31 16.01
C ARG A 151 17.04 1.32 16.55
N GLY A 152 15.85 1.36 15.97
CA GLY A 152 14.75 2.25 16.39
C GLY A 152 14.92 3.74 16.04
N ARG A 153 15.85 4.08 15.14
CA ARG A 153 16.12 5.45 14.67
C ARG A 153 15.32 5.84 13.42
N CYS A 154 14.37 5.04 13.01
CA CYS A 154 13.54 5.28 11.84
C CYS A 154 12.06 5.32 12.18
N LEU A 155 11.31 6.00 11.32
CA LEU A 155 9.85 5.96 11.25
C LEU A 155 9.48 5.50 9.85
N SER A 156 8.64 4.49 9.79
CA SER A 156 8.23 3.88 8.53
C SER A 156 6.81 4.26 8.19
N TYR A 157 6.59 4.55 6.91
CA TYR A 157 5.30 4.93 6.37
C TYR A 157 4.96 4.04 5.18
N GLU A 158 3.81 3.41 5.23
CA GLU A 158 3.31 2.61 4.11
C GLU A 158 2.63 3.50 3.07
N ILE A 159 3.07 3.40 1.84
CA ILE A 159 2.51 4.14 0.70
C ILE A 159 1.62 3.20 -0.10
N PHE A 160 0.34 3.37 0.07
CA PHE A 160 -0.69 2.63 -0.65
C PHE A 160 -0.99 3.26 -2.03
N PRO A 161 -1.62 2.54 -2.97
CA PRO A 161 -2.35 3.13 -4.07
C PRO A 161 -3.32 4.22 -3.58
N LEU A 162 -3.91 5.02 -4.42
CA LEU A 162 -4.77 6.14 -4.00
C LEU A 162 -5.94 5.67 -3.13
N SER A 163 -6.21 6.40 -2.05
CA SER A 163 -7.48 6.32 -1.33
C SER A 163 -8.60 6.97 -2.16
N PHE A 164 -9.86 6.74 -1.80
CA PHE A 164 -10.96 7.38 -2.52
C PHE A 164 -10.90 8.91 -2.51
N PRO A 165 -10.60 9.62 -1.39
CA PRO A 165 -10.36 11.06 -1.41
C PRO A 165 -9.20 11.48 -2.32
N GLU A 166 -8.10 10.74 -2.33
CA GLU A 166 -6.98 11.01 -3.23
C GLU A 166 -7.38 10.77 -4.70
N TYR A 167 -8.16 9.72 -4.98
CA TYR A 167 -8.72 9.46 -6.31
C TYR A 167 -9.58 10.62 -6.79
N LEU A 168 -10.48 11.13 -5.95
CA LEU A 168 -11.31 12.30 -6.27
C LEU A 168 -10.42 13.52 -6.60
N ALA A 169 -9.39 13.77 -5.79
CA ALA A 169 -8.46 14.88 -6.02
C ALA A 169 -7.67 14.71 -7.34
N PHE A 170 -7.24 13.49 -7.68
CA PHE A 170 -6.56 13.19 -8.95
C PHE A 170 -7.48 13.38 -10.17
N ARG A 171 -8.79 13.15 -10.00
CA ARG A 171 -9.81 13.36 -11.03
C ARG A 171 -10.37 14.79 -11.05
N GLY A 172 -9.89 15.67 -10.15
CA GLY A 172 -10.39 17.05 -10.05
C GLY A 172 -11.82 17.15 -9.53
N LEU A 173 -12.33 16.10 -8.87
CA LEU A 173 -13.69 16.04 -8.34
C LEU A 173 -13.73 16.54 -6.90
N ARG A 174 -14.77 17.32 -6.58
CA ARG A 174 -15.02 17.82 -5.21
C ARG A 174 -16.49 17.66 -4.87
N HIS A 175 -16.77 17.27 -3.64
CA HIS A 175 -18.13 17.22 -3.14
C HIS A 175 -18.60 18.61 -2.73
N GLU A 176 -19.83 18.97 -3.14
CA GLU A 176 -20.55 20.16 -2.70
C GLU A 176 -21.63 19.74 -1.70
N PRO A 177 -21.50 20.09 -0.42
CA PRO A 177 -22.50 19.73 0.59
C PRO A 177 -23.91 20.18 0.23
N TYR A 178 -24.90 19.40 0.58
CA TYR A 178 -26.34 19.65 0.36
C TYR A 178 -26.76 19.68 -1.13
N SER A 179 -25.94 19.18 -2.05
CA SER A 179 -26.25 19.08 -3.47
C SER A 179 -26.48 17.62 -3.88
N THR A 180 -27.75 17.29 -4.20
CA THR A 180 -28.11 15.92 -4.66
C THR A 180 -27.40 15.54 -5.97
N SER A 181 -27.14 16.52 -6.86
CA SER A 181 -26.36 16.29 -8.05
C SER A 181 -24.90 15.98 -7.74
N SER A 182 -24.33 16.67 -6.77
CA SER A 182 -22.97 16.38 -6.30
C SER A 182 -22.88 15.00 -5.62
N ASP A 183 -23.85 14.61 -4.82
CA ASP A 183 -23.94 13.29 -4.23
C ASP A 183 -23.97 12.19 -5.33
N ALA A 184 -24.75 12.41 -6.39
CA ALA A 184 -24.78 11.48 -7.52
C ALA A 184 -23.44 11.36 -8.25
N VAL A 185 -22.72 12.49 -8.41
CA VAL A 185 -21.35 12.51 -8.98
C VAL A 185 -20.38 11.74 -8.09
N MET A 186 -20.44 11.90 -6.79
CA MET A 186 -19.57 11.17 -5.83
C MET A 186 -19.86 9.67 -5.87
N ALA A 187 -21.13 9.29 -5.94
CA ALA A 187 -21.55 7.90 -6.04
C ALA A 187 -21.06 7.25 -7.35
N ALA A 188 -21.15 7.97 -8.48
CA ALA A 188 -20.61 7.50 -9.77
C ALA A 188 -19.06 7.43 -9.75
N ALA A 189 -18.41 8.39 -9.11
CA ALA A 189 -16.95 8.38 -8.93
C ALA A 189 -16.48 7.18 -8.07
N LEU A 190 -17.27 6.75 -7.07
CA LEU A 190 -17.00 5.52 -6.34
C LEU A 190 -17.08 4.29 -7.25
N ASP A 191 -18.09 4.20 -8.11
CA ASP A 191 -18.22 3.09 -9.04
C ASP A 191 -17.01 3.03 -9.99
N ASP A 192 -16.55 4.18 -10.51
CA ASP A 192 -15.35 4.27 -11.36
C ASP A 192 -14.07 3.90 -10.57
N TYR A 193 -13.93 4.36 -9.33
CA TYR A 193 -12.82 3.97 -8.45
C TYR A 193 -12.80 2.46 -8.20
N LEU A 194 -13.95 1.86 -7.88
CA LEU A 194 -14.06 0.43 -7.67
C LEU A 194 -13.82 -0.38 -8.95
N GLN A 195 -13.96 0.22 -10.12
CA GLN A 195 -13.62 -0.39 -11.40
C GLN A 195 -12.14 -0.19 -11.75
N THR A 196 -11.61 1.03 -11.63
CA THR A 196 -10.27 1.42 -12.07
C THR A 196 -9.17 0.98 -11.09
N GLY A 197 -9.46 0.92 -9.77
CA GLY A 197 -8.47 0.81 -8.71
C GLY A 197 -7.83 2.15 -8.34
N GLY A 198 -6.78 2.09 -7.52
CA GLY A 198 -6.10 3.25 -6.99
C GLY A 198 -4.65 3.44 -7.47
N MET A 199 -4.16 2.67 -8.46
CA MET A 199 -2.79 2.85 -8.97
C MET A 199 -2.65 4.22 -9.65
N PRO A 200 -1.80 5.16 -9.14
CA PRO A 200 -1.81 6.56 -9.54
C PRO A 200 -1.72 6.82 -11.05
N GLU A 201 -0.76 6.17 -11.73
CA GLU A 201 -0.57 6.33 -13.17
C GLU A 201 -1.75 5.74 -13.97
N VAL A 202 -2.37 4.65 -13.48
CA VAL A 202 -3.54 4.01 -14.12
C VAL A 202 -4.77 4.92 -14.02
N VAL A 203 -4.96 5.60 -12.89
CA VAL A 203 -6.06 6.55 -12.69
C VAL A 203 -5.95 7.73 -13.66
N LEU A 204 -4.74 8.20 -13.94
CA LEU A 204 -4.48 9.32 -14.85
C LEU A 204 -4.43 8.89 -16.34
N ALA A 205 -4.30 7.59 -16.62
CA ALA A 205 -4.16 7.09 -17.98
C ALA A 205 -5.50 7.03 -18.72
N GLU A 206 -5.42 7.09 -20.05
CA GLU A 206 -6.53 6.79 -20.93
C GLU A 206 -7.05 5.37 -20.69
N GLU A 207 -8.36 5.18 -20.74
CA GLU A 207 -9.01 3.91 -20.41
C GLU A 207 -8.46 2.73 -21.23
N ALA A 208 -8.19 2.94 -22.50
CA ALA A 208 -7.66 1.92 -23.41
C ALA A 208 -6.26 1.39 -23.00
N LEU A 209 -5.47 2.19 -22.28
CA LEU A 209 -4.11 1.84 -21.85
C LEU A 209 -4.09 1.10 -20.50
N ARG A 210 -5.10 1.30 -19.67
CA ARG A 210 -5.17 0.78 -18.29
C ARG A 210 -4.93 -0.74 -18.18
N PRO A 211 -5.57 -1.61 -18.99
CA PRO A 211 -5.36 -3.05 -18.91
C PRO A 211 -3.91 -3.48 -19.19
N ARG A 212 -3.27 -2.79 -20.15
CA ARG A 212 -1.86 -3.06 -20.49
C ARG A 212 -0.94 -2.64 -19.34
N MET A 213 -1.14 -1.44 -18.79
CA MET A 213 -0.35 -0.93 -17.66
C MET A 213 -0.46 -1.86 -16.44
N LEU A 214 -1.67 -2.30 -16.09
CA LEU A 214 -1.89 -3.22 -14.96
C LEU A 214 -1.18 -4.56 -15.17
N ARG A 215 -1.16 -5.07 -16.40
CA ARG A 215 -0.41 -6.30 -16.74
C ARG A 215 1.08 -6.09 -16.55
N GLU A 216 1.65 -5.01 -17.06
CA GLU A 216 3.06 -4.68 -16.90
C GLU A 216 3.43 -4.51 -15.41
N TYR A 217 2.56 -3.88 -14.59
CA TYR A 217 2.81 -3.74 -13.15
C TYR A 217 2.78 -5.07 -12.42
N THR A 218 1.84 -5.93 -12.78
CA THR A 218 1.73 -7.26 -12.19
C THR A 218 2.97 -8.11 -12.55
N ASP A 219 3.43 -8.04 -13.80
CA ASP A 219 4.64 -8.73 -14.26
C ASP A 219 5.90 -8.17 -13.58
N LEU A 220 6.01 -6.85 -13.37
CA LEU A 220 7.12 -6.26 -12.62
C LEU A 220 7.18 -6.78 -11.17
N VAL A 221 6.05 -6.83 -10.47
CA VAL A 221 5.99 -7.41 -9.12
C VAL A 221 6.37 -8.87 -9.15
N PHE A 222 5.85 -9.64 -10.12
CA PHE A 222 6.16 -11.05 -10.26
C PHE A 222 7.66 -11.32 -10.47
N TYR A 223 8.27 -10.66 -11.46
CA TYR A 223 9.67 -10.92 -11.80
C TYR A 223 10.63 -10.29 -10.81
N ARG A 224 10.50 -8.98 -10.52
CA ARG A 224 11.49 -8.23 -9.74
C ARG A 224 11.33 -8.42 -8.24
N ASP A 225 10.08 -8.31 -7.73
CA ASP A 225 9.89 -8.30 -6.28
C ASP A 225 9.70 -9.69 -5.68
N LEU A 226 9.26 -10.68 -6.48
CA LEU A 226 9.06 -12.05 -6.02
C LEU A 226 10.13 -12.99 -6.55
N LEU A 227 10.19 -13.21 -7.86
CA LEU A 227 11.03 -14.26 -8.45
C LEU A 227 12.53 -13.99 -8.27
N GLU A 228 13.03 -12.84 -8.73
CA GLU A 228 14.44 -12.49 -8.68
C GLU A 228 14.91 -12.22 -7.25
N ARG A 229 14.15 -11.40 -6.49
CA ARG A 229 14.50 -11.05 -5.11
C ARG A 229 14.66 -12.24 -4.19
N HIS A 230 13.75 -13.21 -4.28
CA HIS A 230 13.74 -14.41 -3.43
C HIS A 230 14.37 -15.64 -4.09
N ARG A 231 14.88 -15.50 -5.32
CA ARG A 231 15.49 -16.57 -6.10
C ARG A 231 14.60 -17.83 -6.16
N LEU A 232 13.31 -17.62 -6.47
CA LEU A 232 12.32 -18.69 -6.43
C LEU A 232 12.51 -19.64 -7.61
N SER A 233 12.46 -20.95 -7.34
CA SER A 233 12.76 -22.00 -8.33
C SER A 233 11.53 -22.45 -9.12
N ASN A 234 10.31 -22.13 -8.70
CA ASN A 234 9.08 -22.58 -9.36
C ASN A 234 8.19 -21.38 -9.73
N PRO A 235 8.47 -20.73 -10.88
CA PRO A 235 7.72 -19.56 -11.33
C PRO A 235 6.26 -19.87 -11.69
N GLU A 236 5.97 -21.10 -12.15
CA GLU A 236 4.62 -21.48 -12.53
C GLU A 236 3.68 -21.54 -11.32
N VAL A 237 4.11 -22.20 -10.25
CA VAL A 237 3.37 -22.23 -8.97
C VAL A 237 3.18 -20.83 -8.41
N LEU A 238 4.20 -19.97 -8.49
CA LEU A 238 4.09 -18.58 -8.03
C LEU A 238 3.04 -17.82 -8.85
N ARG A 239 3.04 -17.98 -10.18
CA ARG A 239 2.08 -17.32 -11.07
C ARG A 239 0.64 -17.75 -10.78
N GLU A 240 0.42 -19.05 -10.58
CA GLU A 240 -0.90 -19.57 -10.22
C GLU A 240 -1.37 -19.07 -8.85
N LEU A 241 -0.46 -19.01 -7.87
CA LEU A 241 -0.76 -18.47 -6.56
C LEU A 241 -1.12 -16.97 -6.65
N MET A 242 -0.36 -16.18 -7.40
CA MET A 242 -0.68 -14.76 -7.64
C MET A 242 -2.05 -14.60 -8.30
N ARG A 243 -2.31 -15.38 -9.36
CA ARG A 243 -3.60 -15.39 -10.05
C ARG A 243 -4.75 -15.67 -9.09
N TYR A 244 -4.61 -16.71 -8.26
CA TYR A 244 -5.61 -17.07 -7.26
C TYR A 244 -5.87 -15.93 -6.27
N CYS A 245 -4.81 -15.34 -5.73
CA CYS A 245 -4.92 -14.27 -4.74
C CYS A 245 -5.54 -12.98 -5.32
N LEU A 246 -5.13 -12.57 -6.52
CA LEU A 246 -5.60 -11.34 -7.13
C LEU A 246 -7.01 -11.46 -7.73
N ALA A 247 -7.45 -12.68 -8.06
CA ALA A 247 -8.79 -12.92 -8.61
C ALA A 247 -9.91 -12.87 -7.56
N ALA A 248 -9.58 -13.03 -6.27
CA ALA A 248 -10.57 -13.18 -5.21
C ALA A 248 -10.23 -12.34 -3.97
N PRO A 249 -10.23 -10.98 -4.07
CA PRO A 249 -10.09 -10.13 -2.91
C PRO A 249 -11.24 -10.34 -1.93
N ALA A 250 -11.01 -10.04 -0.65
CA ALA A 250 -11.96 -10.15 0.44
C ALA A 250 -12.57 -11.56 0.61
N CYS A 251 -11.79 -12.60 0.33
CA CYS A 251 -12.21 -13.98 0.48
C CYS A 251 -11.46 -14.71 1.59
N LEU A 252 -12.13 -15.67 2.21
CA LEU A 252 -11.44 -16.62 3.09
C LEU A 252 -10.41 -17.42 2.29
N PHE A 253 -9.15 -17.27 2.66
CA PHE A 253 -8.05 -17.96 2.02
C PHE A 253 -7.80 -19.31 2.69
N ASN A 254 -7.89 -20.38 1.89
CA ASN A 254 -7.58 -21.73 2.32
C ASN A 254 -6.37 -22.28 1.57
N PRO A 255 -5.15 -22.18 2.13
CA PRO A 255 -3.93 -22.68 1.49
C PRO A 255 -3.97 -24.17 1.17
N HIS A 256 -4.68 -24.96 1.96
CA HIS A 256 -4.78 -26.41 1.76
C HIS A 256 -5.62 -26.75 0.52
N ARG A 257 -6.75 -26.03 0.32
CA ARG A 257 -7.59 -26.21 -0.88
C ARG A 257 -6.79 -25.86 -2.14
N LEU A 258 -6.06 -24.74 -2.11
CA LEU A 258 -5.21 -24.33 -3.22
C LEU A 258 -4.10 -25.37 -3.49
N TYR A 259 -3.47 -25.89 -2.43
CA TYR A 259 -2.47 -26.97 -2.56
C TYR A 259 -3.04 -28.19 -3.28
N LEU A 260 -4.24 -28.64 -2.93
CA LEU A 260 -4.89 -29.78 -3.58
C LEU A 260 -5.24 -29.48 -5.05
N ASP A 261 -5.72 -28.27 -5.35
CA ASP A 261 -6.01 -27.83 -6.72
C ASP A 261 -4.75 -27.85 -7.59
N LEU A 262 -3.66 -27.23 -7.13
CA LEU A 262 -2.38 -27.20 -7.86
C LEU A 262 -1.85 -28.61 -8.11
N ARG A 263 -1.92 -29.49 -7.13
CA ARG A 263 -1.50 -30.89 -7.29
C ARG A 263 -2.37 -31.67 -8.29
N SER A 264 -3.68 -31.48 -8.28
CA SER A 264 -4.59 -32.13 -9.23
C SER A 264 -4.31 -31.70 -10.68
N ARG A 265 -3.75 -30.51 -10.87
CA ARG A 265 -3.32 -29.97 -12.16
C ARG A 265 -1.88 -30.35 -12.54
N GLY A 266 -1.24 -31.25 -11.78
CA GLY A 266 0.10 -31.75 -12.06
C GLY A 266 1.25 -30.86 -11.60
N LEU A 267 0.97 -29.77 -10.89
CA LEU A 267 1.99 -28.86 -10.37
C LEU A 267 2.61 -29.41 -9.08
N ALA A 268 3.90 -29.72 -9.13
CA ALA A 268 4.65 -30.24 -7.99
C ALA A 268 4.96 -29.09 -7.00
N VAL A 269 4.25 -29.06 -5.88
CA VAL A 269 4.44 -28.07 -4.83
C VAL A 269 4.24 -28.67 -3.45
N GLY A 270 5.05 -28.23 -2.47
CA GLY A 270 4.86 -28.54 -1.06
C GLY A 270 4.03 -27.45 -0.34
N LYS A 271 3.31 -27.83 0.72
CA LYS A 271 2.53 -26.87 1.51
C LYS A 271 3.40 -25.73 2.04
N ASP A 272 4.59 -26.03 2.58
CA ASP A 272 5.52 -25.04 3.12
C ASP A 272 5.98 -24.03 2.05
N THR A 273 6.11 -24.49 0.79
CA THR A 273 6.44 -23.60 -0.33
C THR A 273 5.33 -22.62 -0.60
N LEU A 274 4.06 -23.02 -0.55
CA LEU A 274 2.91 -22.12 -0.72
C LEU A 274 2.87 -21.08 0.40
N TYR A 275 3.04 -21.49 1.66
CA TYR A 275 3.06 -20.54 2.78
C TYR A 275 4.23 -19.54 2.67
N ARG A 276 5.39 -20.02 2.24
CA ARG A 276 6.55 -19.15 2.01
C ARG A 276 6.29 -18.14 0.89
N TYR A 277 5.69 -18.56 -0.22
CA TYR A 277 5.35 -17.68 -1.34
C TYR A 277 4.29 -16.64 -0.95
N LEU A 278 3.29 -17.02 -0.15
CA LEU A 278 2.34 -16.08 0.43
C LEU A 278 3.05 -15.03 1.30
N GLY A 279 3.97 -15.44 2.16
CA GLY A 279 4.77 -14.52 2.96
C GLY A 279 5.58 -13.55 2.09
N HIS A 280 6.12 -14.01 0.95
CA HIS A 280 6.82 -13.11 0.01
C HIS A 280 5.86 -12.14 -0.70
N MET A 281 4.61 -12.56 -0.97
CA MET A 281 3.60 -11.65 -1.53
C MET A 281 3.14 -10.59 -0.51
N GLU A 282 3.02 -10.95 0.79
CA GLU A 282 2.80 -9.96 1.87
C GLU A 282 3.99 -9.01 2.00
N GLU A 283 5.22 -9.54 1.96
CA GLU A 283 6.45 -8.73 1.96
C GLU A 283 6.54 -7.75 0.79
N ALA A 284 6.02 -8.11 -0.37
CA ALA A 284 5.95 -7.25 -1.55
C ALA A 284 4.74 -6.28 -1.53
N TYR A 285 3.98 -6.22 -0.45
CA TYR A 285 2.75 -5.43 -0.33
C TYR A 285 1.66 -5.78 -1.37
N LEU A 286 1.71 -6.95 -1.95
CA LEU A 286 0.71 -7.35 -2.95
C LEU A 286 -0.60 -7.77 -2.32
N ILE A 287 -0.51 -8.47 -1.16
CA ILE A 287 -1.65 -8.98 -0.41
C ILE A 287 -1.54 -8.67 1.08
N PHE A 288 -2.67 -8.75 1.78
CA PHE A 288 -2.79 -8.69 3.24
C PHE A 288 -3.63 -9.87 3.72
N LEU A 289 -3.17 -10.54 4.75
CA LEU A 289 -3.86 -11.68 5.34
C LEU A 289 -4.49 -11.27 6.69
N LEU A 290 -5.75 -10.88 6.65
CA LEU A 290 -6.51 -10.41 7.80
C LEU A 290 -6.82 -11.59 8.74
N PRO A 291 -6.40 -11.56 10.01
CA PRO A 291 -6.66 -12.64 10.96
C PRO A 291 -8.10 -12.59 11.49
N VAL A 292 -8.57 -13.74 12.00
CA VAL A 292 -9.81 -13.76 12.78
C VAL A 292 -9.63 -12.98 14.09
N ALA A 293 -10.67 -12.23 14.49
CA ALA A 293 -10.70 -11.46 15.72
C ALA A 293 -10.95 -12.38 16.94
N GLU A 294 -9.93 -13.15 17.29
CA GLU A 294 -9.91 -14.09 18.43
C GLU A 294 -8.87 -13.65 19.47
N ARG A 295 -9.24 -13.68 20.75
CA ARG A 295 -8.32 -13.34 21.85
C ARG A 295 -7.16 -14.34 21.98
N SER A 296 -7.41 -15.61 21.69
CA SER A 296 -6.39 -16.65 21.75
C SER A 296 -5.44 -16.55 20.54
N ALA A 297 -4.17 -16.25 20.76
CA ALA A 297 -3.15 -16.21 19.72
C ALA A 297 -3.04 -17.55 18.95
N ARG A 298 -3.20 -18.69 19.64
CA ARG A 298 -3.19 -20.02 19.02
C ARG A 298 -4.38 -20.20 18.06
N LYS A 299 -5.59 -19.86 18.50
CA LYS A 299 -6.79 -19.94 17.63
C LYS A 299 -6.66 -19.01 16.45
N ARG A 300 -6.19 -17.77 16.66
CA ARG A 300 -5.92 -16.78 15.61
C ARG A 300 -4.95 -17.30 14.54
N ALA A 301 -3.88 -17.96 14.97
CA ALA A 301 -2.87 -18.53 14.08
C ALA A 301 -3.39 -19.71 13.25
N MET A 302 -4.31 -20.51 13.80
CA MET A 302 -4.86 -21.72 13.15
C MET A 302 -6.09 -21.46 12.29
N ALA A 303 -6.80 -20.35 12.52
CA ALA A 303 -8.00 -20.00 11.77
C ALA A 303 -7.66 -19.58 10.32
N PRO A 304 -8.57 -19.81 9.37
CA PRO A 304 -8.46 -19.22 8.04
C PRO A 304 -8.26 -17.72 8.12
N LYS A 305 -7.48 -17.16 7.22
CA LYS A 305 -7.32 -15.71 7.10
C LYS A 305 -8.17 -15.18 5.96
N LYS A 306 -8.65 -13.95 6.08
CA LYS A 306 -9.34 -13.28 4.97
C LYS A 306 -8.29 -12.56 4.12
N LEU A 307 -8.28 -12.86 2.83
CA LEU A 307 -7.29 -12.30 1.91
C LEU A 307 -7.78 -10.96 1.37
N HIS A 308 -6.98 -9.93 1.53
CA HIS A 308 -7.17 -8.64 0.88
C HIS A 308 -6.00 -8.33 -0.05
N VAL A 309 -6.24 -7.53 -1.07
CA VAL A 309 -5.21 -7.12 -2.04
C VAL A 309 -4.94 -5.62 -1.93
N VAL A 310 -3.72 -5.22 -2.23
CA VAL A 310 -3.33 -3.79 -2.16
C VAL A 310 -4.08 -2.95 -3.18
N ASP A 311 -4.40 -3.54 -4.33
CA ASP A 311 -5.24 -2.94 -5.37
C ASP A 311 -5.92 -4.07 -6.17
N TRP A 312 -7.24 -4.06 -6.20
CA TRP A 312 -8.04 -5.11 -6.87
C TRP A 312 -7.91 -5.05 -8.40
N SER A 313 -7.53 -3.90 -8.96
CA SER A 313 -7.37 -3.76 -10.41
C SER A 313 -6.22 -4.61 -10.98
N LEU A 314 -5.22 -4.95 -10.15
CA LEU A 314 -4.15 -5.87 -10.55
C LEU A 314 -4.68 -7.25 -10.96
N GLY A 315 -5.84 -7.65 -10.42
CA GLY A 315 -6.51 -8.90 -10.79
C GLY A 315 -6.96 -8.95 -12.26
N TYR A 316 -7.20 -7.80 -12.89
CA TYR A 316 -7.60 -7.74 -14.31
C TYR A 316 -6.51 -8.27 -15.27
N SER A 317 -5.26 -8.32 -14.84
CA SER A 317 -4.17 -8.92 -15.62
C SER A 317 -4.38 -10.41 -15.89
N TYR A 318 -5.13 -11.09 -15.01
CA TYR A 318 -5.33 -12.55 -15.05
C TYR A 318 -6.71 -12.97 -15.53
N GLN A 319 -7.68 -12.08 -15.55
CA GLN A 319 -9.05 -12.39 -15.99
C GLN A 319 -9.56 -11.28 -16.93
N PRO A 320 -9.37 -11.44 -18.25
CA PRO A 320 -10.11 -10.64 -19.21
C PRO A 320 -11.55 -11.17 -19.26
N GLY A 321 -12.48 -10.53 -18.56
CA GLY A 321 -13.90 -10.90 -18.53
C GLY A 321 -14.66 -10.35 -17.32
N PRO A 322 -15.95 -10.59 -17.19
CA PRO A 322 -16.76 -10.03 -16.12
C PRO A 322 -16.35 -10.64 -14.77
N MET A 323 -15.48 -10.16 -14.12
CA MET A 323 -15.46 -9.22 -13.01
C MET A 323 -15.49 -9.85 -11.63
N ILE A 324 -14.42 -9.59 -10.89
CA ILE A 324 -14.43 -9.62 -9.43
C ILE A 324 -15.73 -8.98 -8.94
N ASP A 325 -16.44 -9.68 -8.09
CA ASP A 325 -17.68 -9.24 -7.45
C ASP A 325 -17.54 -7.80 -6.90
N ARG A 326 -18.51 -6.94 -7.23
CA ARG A 326 -18.52 -5.53 -6.81
C ARG A 326 -18.54 -5.39 -5.29
N GLY A 327 -19.25 -6.26 -4.59
CA GLY A 327 -19.28 -6.31 -3.13
C GLY A 327 -17.90 -6.56 -2.54
N ARG A 328 -17.16 -7.52 -3.09
CA ARG A 328 -15.79 -7.82 -2.64
C ARG A 328 -14.81 -6.67 -2.89
N ARG A 329 -14.97 -5.91 -3.97
CA ARG A 329 -14.15 -4.71 -4.20
C ARG A 329 -14.46 -3.63 -3.18
N LEU A 330 -15.73 -3.43 -2.87
CA LEU A 330 -16.16 -2.49 -1.83
C LEU A 330 -15.60 -2.91 -0.47
N GLU A 331 -15.71 -4.17 -0.11
CA GLU A 331 -15.15 -4.72 1.12
C GLU A 331 -13.63 -4.53 1.18
N ASN A 332 -12.91 -4.82 0.09
CA ASN A 332 -11.48 -4.58 0.03
C ASN A 332 -11.12 -3.09 0.14
N ALA A 333 -11.93 -2.19 -0.43
CA ALA A 333 -11.73 -0.74 -0.32
C ALA A 333 -11.95 -0.25 1.13
N VAL A 334 -12.97 -0.77 1.82
CA VAL A 334 -13.22 -0.48 3.23
C VAL A 334 -12.10 -1.02 4.12
N PHE A 335 -11.61 -2.25 3.87
CA PHE A 335 -10.43 -2.78 4.55
C PHE A 335 -9.23 -1.85 4.37
N LEU A 336 -8.90 -1.46 3.13
CA LEU A 336 -7.76 -0.58 2.85
C LEU A 336 -7.93 0.81 3.46
N HIS A 337 -9.15 1.32 3.56
CA HIS A 337 -9.44 2.60 4.24
C HIS A 337 -8.95 2.56 5.70
N HIS A 338 -9.24 1.48 6.42
CA HIS A 338 -8.79 1.30 7.81
C HIS A 338 -7.31 0.91 7.89
N ARG A 339 -6.82 0.04 6.99
CA ARG A 339 -5.44 -0.44 7.00
C ARG A 339 -4.41 0.68 6.80
N ARG A 340 -4.77 1.75 6.10
CA ARG A 340 -3.92 2.96 5.98
C ARG A 340 -3.67 3.67 7.31
N GLN A 341 -4.52 3.47 8.28
CA GLN A 341 -4.49 4.19 9.57
C GLN A 341 -3.96 3.31 10.69
N ARG A 342 -4.19 2.00 10.64
CA ARG A 342 -3.86 1.05 11.72
C ARG A 342 -3.72 -0.39 11.23
N GLU A 343 -3.06 -1.22 12.03
CA GLU A 343 -2.79 -2.62 11.70
C GLU A 343 -3.60 -3.63 12.53
N ASP A 344 -4.18 -3.20 13.66
CA ASP A 344 -4.94 -4.06 14.57
C ASP A 344 -6.37 -4.33 14.09
N LEU A 345 -6.46 -4.90 12.89
CA LEU A 345 -7.68 -5.26 12.20
C LEU A 345 -7.90 -6.77 12.20
N GLY A 346 -9.16 -7.19 12.19
CA GLY A 346 -9.55 -8.58 12.11
C GLY A 346 -10.93 -8.75 11.46
N TYR A 347 -11.40 -10.00 11.39
CA TYR A 347 -12.76 -10.34 10.95
C TYR A 347 -13.37 -11.36 11.90
N VAL A 348 -14.71 -11.55 11.87
CA VAL A 348 -15.37 -12.62 12.61
C VAL A 348 -15.89 -13.67 11.64
N ALA A 349 -15.42 -14.90 11.78
CA ALA A 349 -15.84 -16.03 10.96
C ALA A 349 -17.19 -16.62 11.40
N GLY A 350 -17.90 -17.26 10.47
CA GLY A 350 -19.10 -18.04 10.75
C GLY A 350 -20.34 -17.60 9.99
N PRO A 351 -21.53 -18.14 10.33
CA PRO A 351 -22.78 -17.82 9.63
C PRO A 351 -23.22 -16.35 9.75
N ALA A 352 -22.78 -15.67 10.79
CA ALA A 352 -22.94 -14.24 11.02
C ALA A 352 -21.56 -13.58 10.97
N GLU A 353 -20.97 -13.56 9.78
CA GLU A 353 -19.64 -13.00 9.52
C GLU A 353 -19.64 -11.48 9.76
N ILE A 354 -18.58 -10.97 10.40
CA ILE A 354 -18.26 -9.54 10.41
C ILE A 354 -17.06 -9.35 9.49
N ASP A 355 -17.23 -8.54 8.45
CA ASP A 355 -16.22 -8.32 7.42
C ASP A 355 -14.96 -7.70 7.97
N LEU A 356 -15.11 -6.71 8.85
CA LEU A 356 -14.00 -6.00 9.46
C LEU A 356 -14.29 -5.68 10.93
N VAL A 357 -13.35 -6.06 11.78
CA VAL A 357 -13.26 -5.68 13.19
C VAL A 357 -12.12 -4.71 13.36
N VAL A 358 -12.41 -3.55 13.94
CA VAL A 358 -11.41 -2.55 14.29
C VAL A 358 -11.09 -2.73 15.78
N GLY A 359 -9.79 -2.91 16.12
CA GLY A 359 -9.33 -3.21 17.48
C GLY A 359 -9.38 -4.70 17.81
N LEU A 360 -8.26 -5.42 17.64
CA LEU A 360 -8.21 -6.88 17.88
C LEU A 360 -8.31 -7.28 19.36
N ASP A 361 -7.74 -6.48 20.25
CA ASP A 361 -7.70 -6.78 21.68
C ASP A 361 -8.89 -6.19 22.48
N GLY A 362 -9.70 -5.36 21.84
CA GLY A 362 -10.94 -4.77 22.34
C GLY A 362 -11.66 -4.12 21.19
N ALA A 363 -12.63 -4.83 20.60
CA ALA A 363 -13.33 -4.35 19.43
C ALA A 363 -13.93 -2.94 19.65
N GLU A 364 -13.45 -1.98 18.87
CA GLU A 364 -13.93 -0.59 18.87
C GLU A 364 -15.12 -0.43 17.92
N ALA A 365 -15.04 -1.11 16.75
CA ALA A 365 -16.10 -1.11 15.77
C ALA A 365 -16.23 -2.46 15.03
N TRP A 366 -17.48 -2.78 14.63
CA TRP A 366 -17.80 -3.82 13.66
C TRP A 366 -18.33 -3.17 12.40
N ILE A 367 -17.83 -3.61 11.25
CA ILE A 367 -18.17 -3.05 9.95
C ILE A 367 -18.50 -4.19 9.01
N ASN A 368 -19.68 -4.15 8.42
CA ASN A 368 -20.08 -4.99 7.30
C ASN A 368 -20.26 -4.15 6.05
N THR A 369 -20.14 -4.79 4.90
CA THR A 369 -20.25 -4.14 3.60
C THR A 369 -21.29 -4.83 2.73
N ALA A 370 -22.08 -4.06 2.01
CA ALA A 370 -23.02 -4.59 1.03
C ALA A 370 -23.01 -3.72 -0.24
N TRP A 371 -23.15 -4.35 -1.42
CA TRP A 371 -23.35 -3.59 -2.63
C TRP A 371 -24.71 -2.90 -2.65
N SER A 372 -25.77 -3.65 -2.38
CA SER A 372 -27.15 -3.12 -2.31
C SER A 372 -27.90 -3.76 -1.15
N LEU A 373 -28.73 -2.97 -0.49
CA LEU A 373 -29.65 -3.39 0.57
C LEU A 373 -31.10 -3.52 0.09
N SER A 374 -31.31 -3.54 -1.22
CA SER A 374 -32.66 -3.71 -1.81
C SER A 374 -33.22 -5.10 -1.58
N ASP A 375 -32.37 -6.14 -1.60
CA ASP A 375 -32.72 -7.52 -1.32
C ASP A 375 -32.91 -7.76 0.18
N GLU A 376 -34.07 -8.33 0.56
CA GLU A 376 -34.43 -8.56 1.97
C GLU A 376 -33.49 -9.59 2.64
N ASP A 377 -33.11 -10.65 1.95
CA ASP A 377 -32.23 -11.69 2.50
C ASP A 377 -30.84 -11.13 2.81
N THR A 378 -30.30 -10.30 1.91
CA THR A 378 -29.04 -9.58 2.12
C THR A 378 -29.17 -8.64 3.31
N TRP A 379 -30.21 -7.81 3.36
CA TRP A 379 -30.46 -6.91 4.47
C TRP A 379 -30.51 -7.62 5.81
N GLN A 380 -31.33 -8.70 5.92
CA GLN A 380 -31.49 -9.45 7.15
C GLN A 380 -30.20 -10.19 7.57
N ARG A 381 -29.41 -10.66 6.60
CA ARG A 381 -28.13 -11.32 6.86
C ARG A 381 -27.14 -10.35 7.50
N GLU A 382 -26.91 -9.18 6.89
CA GLU A 382 -25.96 -8.18 7.36
C GLU A 382 -26.38 -7.61 8.72
N LEU A 383 -27.67 -7.32 8.88
CA LEU A 383 -28.20 -6.81 10.14
C LEU A 383 -28.05 -7.81 11.28
N ARG A 384 -28.39 -9.09 11.03
CA ARG A 384 -28.27 -10.16 12.03
C ARG A 384 -26.80 -10.36 12.46
N ALA A 385 -25.87 -10.22 11.55
CA ALA A 385 -24.44 -10.29 11.86
C ALA A 385 -24.02 -9.17 12.81
N LEU A 386 -24.38 -7.93 12.50
CA LEU A 386 -24.03 -6.77 13.32
C LEU A 386 -24.74 -6.73 14.68
N GLN A 387 -25.94 -7.33 14.80
CA GLN A 387 -26.72 -7.34 16.03
C GLN A 387 -26.35 -8.48 17.01
N ARG A 388 -25.39 -9.34 16.66
CA ARG A 388 -24.99 -10.44 17.55
C ARG A 388 -24.54 -9.92 18.93
N PRO A 389 -24.83 -10.67 20.02
CA PRO A 389 -24.45 -10.29 21.37
C PRO A 389 -22.92 -10.17 21.56
N GLY A 390 -22.50 -9.30 22.47
CA GLY A 390 -21.08 -9.12 22.82
C GLY A 390 -20.27 -8.28 21.84
N GLY A 391 -20.91 -7.66 20.87
CA GLY A 391 -20.23 -6.71 19.96
C GLY A 391 -19.99 -5.34 20.58
N PRO A 392 -19.19 -4.50 19.91
CA PRO A 392 -18.91 -3.11 20.32
C PRO A 392 -20.16 -2.24 20.20
N THR A 393 -20.10 -1.05 20.77
CA THR A 393 -21.15 -0.03 20.64
C THR A 393 -21.23 0.53 19.22
N THR A 394 -20.12 0.61 18.52
CA THR A 394 -20.06 1.11 17.14
C THR A 394 -20.25 -0.06 16.15
N ARG A 395 -21.35 0.00 15.40
CA ARG A 395 -21.69 -1.00 14.38
C ARG A 395 -22.12 -0.28 13.12
N VAL A 396 -21.46 -0.57 12.03
CA VAL A 396 -21.66 0.15 10.76
C VAL A 396 -21.93 -0.83 9.62
N LEU A 397 -22.95 -0.55 8.85
CA LEU A 397 -23.21 -1.19 7.58
C LEU A 397 -22.91 -0.19 6.45
N VAL A 398 -21.85 -0.43 5.72
CA VAL A 398 -21.44 0.39 4.59
C VAL A 398 -22.05 -0.16 3.31
N ALA A 399 -22.91 0.59 2.67
CA ALA A 399 -23.61 0.14 1.47
C ALA A 399 -23.43 1.10 0.30
N ARG A 400 -23.27 0.54 -0.92
CA ARG A 400 -23.28 1.36 -2.15
C ARG A 400 -24.69 1.88 -2.44
N GLU A 401 -25.70 1.03 -2.20
CA GLU A 401 -27.12 1.36 -2.32
C GLU A 401 -27.84 1.01 -1.02
N THR A 402 -28.25 2.03 -0.29
CA THR A 402 -28.94 1.85 1.00
C THR A 402 -30.42 1.48 0.87
N ALA A 403 -31.00 1.69 -0.31
CA ALA A 403 -32.42 1.41 -0.62
C ALA A 403 -33.42 2.04 0.38
N GLY A 404 -33.05 3.14 1.01
CA GLY A 404 -33.87 3.79 2.04
C GLY A 404 -34.06 2.99 3.33
N ARG A 405 -33.25 1.94 3.56
CA ARG A 405 -33.31 1.14 4.79
C ARG A 405 -32.93 1.98 6.00
N VAL A 406 -33.65 1.75 7.09
CA VAL A 406 -33.42 2.38 8.39
C VAL A 406 -32.82 1.35 9.33
N ALA A 407 -31.66 1.66 9.89
CA ALA A 407 -31.01 0.77 10.84
C ALA A 407 -31.73 0.79 12.21
N PRO A 408 -31.79 -0.35 12.89
CA PRO A 408 -32.26 -0.38 14.28
C PRO A 408 -31.22 0.27 15.20
N GLN A 409 -31.68 0.59 16.43
CA GLN A 409 -30.83 1.25 17.42
C GLN A 409 -29.48 0.52 17.62
N GLY A 410 -28.40 1.28 17.65
CA GLY A 410 -27.04 0.76 17.85
C GLY A 410 -26.33 0.31 16.55
N THR A 411 -26.96 0.45 15.39
CA THR A 411 -26.34 0.23 14.09
C THR A 411 -26.54 1.47 13.21
N ARG A 412 -25.52 1.83 12.42
CA ARG A 412 -25.61 2.92 11.44
C ARG A 412 -25.49 2.36 10.03
N ILE A 413 -26.27 2.89 9.11
CA ILE A 413 -26.10 2.64 7.67
C ILE A 413 -25.46 3.87 7.08
N ILE A 414 -24.36 3.68 6.34
CA ILE A 414 -23.61 4.78 5.71
C ILE A 414 -23.41 4.45 4.24
N GLU A 415 -23.68 5.43 3.38
CA GLU A 415 -23.38 5.31 1.96
C GLU A 415 -21.86 5.16 1.76
N ALA A 416 -21.46 4.19 0.94
CA ALA A 416 -20.07 3.80 0.79
C ALA A 416 -19.15 4.96 0.35
N TRP A 417 -19.63 5.86 -0.52
CA TRP A 417 -18.84 6.99 -0.93
C TRP A 417 -18.61 7.99 0.22
N ARG A 418 -19.62 8.27 1.07
CA ARG A 418 -19.50 9.15 2.25
C ARG A 418 -18.52 8.56 3.26
N TYR A 419 -18.64 7.24 3.48
CA TYR A 419 -17.75 6.51 4.38
C TYR A 419 -16.28 6.57 3.92
N LEU A 420 -16.02 6.22 2.67
CA LEU A 420 -14.67 6.21 2.10
C LEU A 420 -14.08 7.61 1.88
N ALA A 421 -14.92 8.62 1.66
CA ALA A 421 -14.50 10.02 1.62
C ALA A 421 -14.13 10.58 3.02
N GLY A 422 -14.53 9.91 4.10
CA GLY A 422 -14.32 10.35 5.48
C GLY A 422 -15.29 11.44 5.93
N GLU A 423 -16.40 11.64 5.20
CA GLU A 423 -17.46 12.59 5.57
C GLU A 423 -18.29 12.05 6.73
N GLU A 424 -18.47 10.74 6.78
CA GLU A 424 -19.07 10.05 7.91
C GLU A 424 -18.12 8.96 8.41
N ARG A 425 -17.87 8.95 9.72
CA ARG A 425 -16.97 7.98 10.37
C ARG A 425 -17.78 6.91 11.11
N ALA A 426 -17.15 5.76 11.31
CA ALA A 426 -17.70 4.68 12.14
C ALA A 426 -17.96 5.13 13.58
#